data_d6e300e7689401ddbe95c26c06e15862
#
_entry.id   d6e300e7689401ddbe95c26c06e15862
#
_cell.length_a   1.000
_cell.length_b   1.000
_cell.length_c   1.000
_cell.angle_alpha   90.00
_cell.angle_beta   90.00
_cell.angle_gamma   90.00
#
_symmetry.space_group_name_H-M   'P 1'
#
loop_
_entity.id
_entity.type
_entity.pdbx_description
1 polymer ?
#
loop_
_entity_poly.entity_id
_entity_poly.type
_entity_poly.pdbx_seq_one_letter_code
_entity_poly.pdbx_strand_id
1 'polypeptide(L)'
;MLKLSHLTIRHTKDLRDLVRDLSLTIHEGEKVAIIGEEGNGKSSLLHVLMSPKSLPDYLTIEGEIATSFHSYAYIPQALPEALKGKTLEEYFFGEDELDYATLYRLADQLQFDSNRFASDQAIGSLSGGEALKVQLLHELCRPHELLFLDEPSNDLDLETLDWLQQMIQTSPQTILFISHHEDFLTQTADTIIHLRQIKHRKEAETIVEHIGYQDYSSQREQQFKQQSQQAANDQRTYRKTMEKHRRVRQQVETSLRNTKDSTAGRLLAKKMKSLLSQEKRYEREFQSMTSQPYDEEVINLHFPPLPPLSPQKRVLLLDQEELAIGDRVLVKDLSLTLLGQDKIGIIGSNGVGKSTFLKMIWDLLQKNESIRTAYMPQDYTERLPLTQTPVQFLQHSGDREKINTIQLHLASLNFTYSEMHHPISELSGGQQGKLFLLQLVLTSPQFLLLDEPTRNFSPTSQPEIRRLFADYPGGLVTVSHDRTFLKEVCKKIYRLTENGLVEIESL
;
A
#
# COMPACT_ATOMS: atom_id res chain seq x y z
N MET A 1 24.09 -17.68 6.91
CA MET A 1 23.95 -17.30 5.47
C MET A 1 22.75 -18.03 4.89
N LEU A 2 21.86 -17.33 4.17
CA LEU A 2 20.73 -17.92 3.40
C LEU A 2 20.96 -17.61 1.92
N LYS A 3 20.99 -18.64 1.07
CA LYS A 3 21.23 -18.53 -0.36
C LYS A 3 20.03 -19.05 -1.14
N LEU A 4 19.51 -18.23 -2.03
CA LEU A 4 18.43 -18.54 -2.95
C LEU A 4 19.01 -18.59 -4.37
N SER A 5 18.68 -19.61 -5.14
CA SER A 5 19.15 -19.79 -6.52
C SER A 5 17.95 -20.11 -7.42
N HIS A 6 17.63 -19.15 -8.30
CA HIS A 6 16.54 -19.25 -9.27
C HIS A 6 15.18 -19.67 -8.67
N LEU A 7 14.89 -19.17 -7.46
CA LEU A 7 13.66 -19.49 -6.74
C LEU A 7 12.45 -18.91 -7.46
N THR A 8 11.53 -19.76 -7.86
CA THR A 8 10.22 -19.40 -8.40
C THR A 8 9.15 -20.02 -7.53
N ILE A 9 8.19 -19.21 -7.06
CA ILE A 9 7.05 -19.63 -6.25
C ILE A 9 5.79 -19.43 -7.07
N ARG A 10 5.00 -20.50 -7.24
CA ARG A 10 3.78 -20.51 -8.04
C ARG A 10 2.57 -20.92 -7.21
N HIS A 11 1.46 -20.21 -7.40
CA HIS A 11 0.18 -20.59 -6.83
C HIS A 11 -0.47 -21.71 -7.65
N THR A 12 -0.89 -22.81 -7.00
CA THR A 12 -1.33 -24.04 -7.69
C THR A 12 -2.69 -23.93 -8.40
N LYS A 13 -3.62 -23.10 -7.88
CA LYS A 13 -4.99 -23.00 -8.40
C LYS A 13 -5.07 -22.27 -9.74
N ASP A 14 -4.36 -21.14 -9.87
CA ASP A 14 -4.39 -20.28 -11.06
C ASP A 14 -3.08 -20.30 -11.84
N LEU A 15 -2.11 -21.11 -11.40
CA LEU A 15 -0.77 -21.27 -12.00
C LEU A 15 0.00 -19.94 -12.13
N ARG A 16 -0.34 -18.97 -11.29
CA ARG A 16 0.29 -17.66 -11.28
C ARG A 16 1.62 -17.72 -10.52
N ASP A 17 2.66 -17.20 -11.15
CA ASP A 17 3.92 -16.97 -10.46
C ASP A 17 3.74 -15.82 -9.45
N LEU A 18 4.08 -16.05 -8.18
CA LEU A 18 4.11 -15.05 -7.13
C LEU A 18 5.51 -14.43 -7.03
N VAL A 19 6.53 -15.27 -7.11
CA VAL A 19 7.94 -14.90 -7.13
C VAL A 19 8.55 -15.59 -8.35
N ARG A 20 9.37 -14.88 -9.11
CA ARG A 20 9.99 -15.42 -10.33
C ARG A 20 11.49 -15.18 -10.31
N ASP A 21 12.26 -16.25 -10.47
CA ASP A 21 13.72 -16.26 -10.68
C ASP A 21 14.50 -15.46 -9.61
N LEU A 22 14.08 -15.57 -8.35
CA LEU A 22 14.75 -14.89 -7.24
C LEU A 22 16.09 -15.57 -6.94
N SER A 23 17.18 -14.81 -7.13
CA SER A 23 18.52 -15.24 -6.77
C SER A 23 19.15 -14.21 -5.85
N LEU A 24 19.46 -14.61 -4.62
CA LEU A 24 19.94 -13.72 -3.56
C LEU A 24 20.76 -14.50 -2.54
N THR A 25 21.80 -13.88 -2.01
CA THR A 25 22.51 -14.37 -0.84
C THR A 25 22.38 -13.35 0.29
N ILE A 26 21.79 -13.80 1.41
CA ILE A 26 21.61 -13.00 2.62
C ILE A 26 22.68 -13.38 3.62
N HIS A 27 23.45 -12.40 4.07
CA HIS A 27 24.51 -12.56 5.03
C HIS A 27 24.03 -12.38 6.47
N GLU A 28 24.84 -12.83 7.41
CA GLU A 28 24.55 -12.65 8.84
C GLU A 28 24.53 -11.16 9.21
N GLY A 29 23.51 -10.77 9.99
CA GLY A 29 23.30 -9.40 10.43
C GLY A 29 22.57 -8.50 9.41
N GLU A 30 22.32 -8.97 8.19
CA GLU A 30 21.65 -8.18 7.13
C GLU A 30 20.16 -7.98 7.43
N LYS A 31 19.63 -6.79 7.10
CA LYS A 31 18.22 -6.42 7.26
C LYS A 31 17.56 -6.33 5.89
N VAL A 32 16.76 -7.34 5.57
CA VAL A 32 16.15 -7.51 4.26
C VAL A 32 14.67 -7.18 4.32
N ALA A 33 14.25 -6.15 3.61
CA ALA A 33 12.86 -5.78 3.49
C ALA A 33 12.22 -6.38 2.22
N ILE A 34 11.04 -6.97 2.37
CA ILE A 34 10.21 -7.48 1.28
C ILE A 34 9.05 -6.51 1.09
N ILE A 35 8.95 -5.90 -0.09
CA ILE A 35 7.93 -4.92 -0.44
C ILE A 35 7.12 -5.35 -1.66
N GLY A 36 5.98 -4.71 -1.89
CA GLY A 36 5.08 -4.95 -3.02
C GLY A 36 3.62 -4.83 -2.61
N GLU A 37 2.71 -4.81 -3.58
CA GLU A 37 1.27 -4.75 -3.31
C GLU A 37 0.78 -5.99 -2.56
N GLU A 38 -0.38 -5.86 -1.91
CA GLU A 38 -1.07 -6.97 -1.26
C GLU A 38 -1.42 -8.07 -2.28
N GLY A 39 -1.22 -9.32 -1.89
CA GLY A 39 -1.44 -10.48 -2.78
C GLY A 39 -0.31 -10.76 -3.78
N ASN A 40 0.82 -10.03 -3.73
CA ASN A 40 1.99 -10.29 -4.58
C ASN A 40 2.89 -11.44 -4.06
N GLY A 41 2.50 -12.10 -2.96
CA GLY A 41 3.21 -13.28 -2.46
C GLY A 41 4.30 -13.01 -1.41
N LYS A 42 4.29 -11.83 -0.76
CA LYS A 42 5.28 -11.47 0.30
C LYS A 42 5.30 -12.50 1.44
N SER A 43 4.17 -12.73 2.10
CA SER A 43 4.04 -13.73 3.18
C SER A 43 4.29 -15.16 2.67
N SER A 44 3.90 -15.47 1.41
CA SER A 44 4.22 -16.75 0.79
C SER A 44 5.73 -16.95 0.66
N LEU A 45 6.49 -15.92 0.30
CA LEU A 45 7.95 -15.98 0.27
C LEU A 45 8.51 -16.25 1.66
N LEU A 46 8.07 -15.56 2.71
CA LEU A 46 8.50 -15.82 4.09
C LEU A 46 8.21 -17.27 4.49
N HIS A 47 7.00 -17.79 4.23
CA HIS A 47 6.64 -19.18 4.55
C HIS A 47 7.53 -20.20 3.83
N VAL A 48 7.83 -19.97 2.56
CA VAL A 48 8.74 -20.84 1.79
C VAL A 48 10.16 -20.83 2.37
N LEU A 49 10.65 -19.65 2.80
CA LEU A 49 11.98 -19.52 3.40
C LEU A 49 12.07 -20.20 4.78
N MET A 50 11.01 -20.14 5.57
CA MET A 50 10.94 -20.80 6.89
C MET A 50 10.87 -22.33 6.79
N SER A 51 10.08 -22.84 5.85
CA SER A 51 9.78 -24.26 5.76
C SER A 51 9.74 -24.77 4.31
N PRO A 52 10.89 -24.81 3.60
CA PRO A 52 10.91 -25.17 2.19
C PRO A 52 10.49 -26.63 1.90
N LYS A 53 10.52 -27.48 2.91
CA LYS A 53 10.13 -28.90 2.81
C LYS A 53 8.67 -29.17 3.18
N SER A 54 7.99 -28.23 3.80
CA SER A 54 6.60 -28.35 4.25
C SER A 54 5.79 -27.17 3.74
N LEU A 55 5.52 -27.19 2.43
CA LEU A 55 4.78 -26.14 1.76
C LEU A 55 3.27 -26.32 1.92
N PRO A 56 2.50 -25.24 1.99
CA PRO A 56 1.05 -25.29 1.85
C PRO A 56 0.65 -25.88 0.48
N ASP A 57 -0.45 -26.64 0.43
CA ASP A 57 -0.94 -27.32 -0.80
C ASP A 57 -1.21 -26.37 -1.97
N TYR A 58 -1.37 -25.08 -1.67
CA TYR A 58 -1.62 -24.06 -2.68
C TYR A 58 -0.34 -23.44 -3.29
N LEU A 59 0.86 -23.88 -2.86
CA LEU A 59 2.15 -23.41 -3.37
C LEU A 59 2.98 -24.52 -3.97
N THR A 60 3.71 -24.20 -5.04
CA THR A 60 4.81 -25.00 -5.59
C THR A 60 6.04 -24.13 -5.74
N ILE A 61 7.22 -24.75 -5.61
CA ILE A 61 8.51 -24.07 -5.77
C ILE A 61 9.36 -24.77 -6.82
N GLU A 62 10.14 -23.95 -7.53
CA GLU A 62 11.24 -24.35 -8.41
C GLU A 62 12.50 -23.59 -7.95
N GLY A 63 13.69 -24.16 -8.13
CA GLY A 63 14.95 -23.55 -7.67
C GLY A 63 15.46 -24.18 -6.37
N GLU A 64 16.48 -23.55 -5.79
CA GLU A 64 17.19 -24.09 -4.61
C GLU A 64 17.25 -23.07 -3.47
N ILE A 65 17.04 -23.58 -2.24
CA ILE A 65 17.19 -22.84 -1.00
C ILE A 65 18.23 -23.54 -0.14
N ALA A 66 19.34 -22.87 0.11
CA ALA A 66 20.39 -23.37 1.01
C ALA A 66 20.54 -22.42 2.20
N THR A 67 20.51 -22.96 3.41
CA THR A 67 20.67 -22.17 4.63
C THR A 67 21.70 -22.80 5.56
N SER A 68 22.50 -21.93 6.21
CA SER A 68 23.34 -22.33 7.34
C SER A 68 22.74 -21.87 8.68
N PHE A 69 21.58 -21.25 8.69
CA PHE A 69 20.87 -20.93 9.92
C PHE A 69 20.17 -22.16 10.47
N HIS A 70 20.27 -22.36 11.77
CA HIS A 70 19.75 -23.54 12.49
C HIS A 70 18.47 -23.21 13.27
N SER A 71 18.26 -21.94 13.61
CA SER A 71 17.11 -21.48 14.38
C SER A 71 16.53 -20.19 13.80
N TYR A 72 15.20 -20.10 13.83
CA TYR A 72 14.51 -18.86 13.45
C TYR A 72 13.33 -18.58 14.39
N ALA A 73 12.97 -17.31 14.50
CA ALA A 73 11.72 -16.85 15.08
C ALA A 73 10.84 -16.26 13.98
N TYR A 74 9.52 -16.34 14.17
CA TYR A 74 8.55 -15.77 13.25
C TYR A 74 7.44 -15.05 13.98
N ILE A 75 7.23 -13.81 13.61
CA ILE A 75 6.12 -12.98 14.09
C ILE A 75 5.17 -12.75 12.93
N PRO A 76 4.00 -13.42 12.93
CA PRO A 76 3.00 -13.31 11.88
C PRO A 76 2.21 -11.99 11.96
N GLN A 77 1.65 -11.56 10.82
CA GLN A 77 0.80 -10.38 10.70
C GLN A 77 -0.42 -10.43 11.63
N ALA A 78 -1.04 -11.59 11.77
CA ALA A 78 -2.20 -11.79 12.63
C ALA A 78 -1.89 -12.82 13.71
N LEU A 79 -2.47 -12.63 14.89
CA LEU A 79 -2.34 -13.58 15.99
C LEU A 79 -2.85 -14.97 15.56
N PRO A 80 -1.99 -16.01 15.64
CA PRO A 80 -2.38 -17.38 15.30
C PRO A 80 -3.57 -17.89 16.14
N GLU A 81 -4.51 -18.58 15.52
CA GLU A 81 -5.68 -19.13 16.21
C GLU A 81 -5.30 -20.00 17.41
N ALA A 82 -4.19 -20.75 17.32
CA ALA A 82 -3.68 -21.59 18.38
C ALA A 82 -3.25 -20.81 19.64
N LEU A 83 -2.93 -19.51 19.50
CA LEU A 83 -2.53 -18.65 20.61
C LEU A 83 -3.71 -17.90 21.24
N LYS A 84 -4.82 -17.73 20.52
CA LYS A 84 -5.96 -16.92 21.00
C LYS A 84 -6.56 -17.45 22.31
N GLY A 85 -6.57 -18.75 22.50
CA GLY A 85 -7.10 -19.40 23.68
C GLY A 85 -6.13 -19.53 24.86
N LYS A 86 -4.81 -19.33 24.62
CA LYS A 86 -3.81 -19.38 25.68
C LYS A 86 -3.90 -18.15 26.58
N THR A 87 -3.63 -18.33 27.87
CA THR A 87 -3.45 -17.20 28.81
C THR A 87 -2.04 -16.62 28.70
N LEU A 88 -1.83 -15.41 29.18
CA LEU A 88 -0.50 -14.81 29.26
C LEU A 88 0.44 -15.64 30.15
N GLU A 89 -0.08 -16.20 31.27
CA GLU A 89 0.70 -17.10 32.14
C GLU A 89 1.17 -18.37 31.40
N GLU A 90 0.26 -19.05 30.71
CA GLU A 90 0.60 -20.23 29.92
C GLU A 90 1.61 -19.93 28.81
N TYR A 91 1.56 -18.75 28.21
CA TYR A 91 2.44 -18.35 27.13
C TYR A 91 3.85 -18.02 27.58
N PHE A 92 4.00 -17.33 28.73
CA PHE A 92 5.32 -16.92 29.22
C PHE A 92 5.96 -17.94 30.19
N PHE A 93 5.18 -18.76 30.87
CA PHE A 93 5.70 -19.69 31.91
C PHE A 93 5.35 -21.16 31.64
N GLY A 94 4.75 -21.49 30.48
CA GLY A 94 4.29 -22.85 30.17
C GLY A 94 5.43 -23.83 29.88
N GLU A 95 5.88 -23.89 28.62
CA GLU A 95 6.77 -24.96 28.16
C GLU A 95 8.17 -24.48 27.75
N ASP A 96 8.36 -23.21 27.53
CA ASP A 96 9.59 -22.68 26.95
C ASP A 96 10.51 -22.06 28.02
N GLU A 97 11.80 -22.36 27.94
CA GLU A 97 12.83 -21.66 28.70
C GLU A 97 13.07 -20.28 28.10
N LEU A 98 12.54 -19.24 28.74
CA LEU A 98 12.75 -17.86 28.38
C LEU A 98 13.89 -17.24 29.22
N ASP A 99 14.63 -16.30 28.62
CA ASP A 99 15.49 -15.42 29.39
C ASP A 99 14.63 -14.36 30.11
N TYR A 100 14.26 -14.66 31.35
CA TYR A 100 13.40 -13.77 32.15
C TYR A 100 14.04 -12.40 32.42
N ALA A 101 15.38 -12.31 32.51
CA ALA A 101 16.04 -11.04 32.68
C ALA A 101 15.85 -10.15 31.45
N THR A 102 15.97 -10.72 30.27
CA THR A 102 15.66 -10.04 28.99
C THR A 102 14.16 -9.73 28.89
N LEU A 103 13.26 -10.66 29.28
CA LEU A 103 11.82 -10.45 29.24
C LEU A 103 11.37 -9.21 30.02
N TYR A 104 11.78 -9.09 31.29
CA TYR A 104 11.40 -7.93 32.12
C TYR A 104 12.01 -6.62 31.60
N ARG A 105 13.25 -6.66 31.10
CA ARG A 105 13.90 -5.50 30.50
C ARG A 105 13.17 -5.02 29.24
N LEU A 106 12.79 -5.94 28.34
CA LEU A 106 12.04 -5.63 27.13
C LEU A 106 10.62 -5.16 27.46
N ALA A 107 9.96 -5.73 28.46
CA ALA A 107 8.64 -5.30 28.92
C ALA A 107 8.64 -3.83 29.37
N ASP A 108 9.66 -3.43 30.14
CA ASP A 108 9.83 -2.04 30.55
C ASP A 108 10.02 -1.11 29.34
N GLN A 109 10.87 -1.49 28.38
CA GLN A 109 11.09 -0.72 27.16
C GLN A 109 9.84 -0.58 26.28
N LEU A 110 9.01 -1.63 26.20
CA LEU A 110 7.76 -1.65 25.45
C LEU A 110 6.57 -1.09 26.23
N GLN A 111 6.81 -0.61 27.47
CA GLN A 111 5.77 -0.12 28.37
C GLN A 111 4.64 -1.15 28.56
N PHE A 112 5.01 -2.43 28.66
CA PHE A 112 4.08 -3.52 28.92
C PHE A 112 4.10 -3.85 30.40
N ASP A 113 2.94 -3.82 31.06
CA ASP A 113 2.84 -4.11 32.50
C ASP A 113 3.22 -5.57 32.77
N SER A 114 4.40 -5.76 33.36
CA SER A 114 4.94 -7.09 33.69
C SER A 114 4.11 -7.89 34.69
N ASN A 115 3.27 -7.23 35.51
CA ASN A 115 2.34 -7.92 36.41
C ASN A 115 1.30 -8.76 35.63
N ARG A 116 1.05 -8.43 34.37
CA ARG A 116 0.13 -9.18 33.50
C ARG A 116 0.68 -10.52 33.03
N PHE A 117 2.01 -10.76 33.08
CA PHE A 117 2.60 -12.02 32.62
C PHE A 117 2.02 -13.26 33.34
N ALA A 118 1.72 -13.15 34.63
CA ALA A 118 1.12 -14.20 35.44
C ALA A 118 -0.42 -14.10 35.54
N SER A 119 -1.08 -13.53 34.54
CA SER A 119 -2.53 -13.39 34.52
C SER A 119 -3.24 -14.43 33.67
N ASP A 120 -4.46 -14.78 34.05
CA ASP A 120 -5.39 -15.63 33.27
C ASP A 120 -5.96 -14.92 32.03
N GLN A 121 -5.44 -13.73 31.67
CA GLN A 121 -5.92 -12.98 30.51
C GLN A 121 -5.60 -13.74 29.22
N ALA A 122 -6.61 -14.06 28.43
CA ALA A 122 -6.43 -14.70 27.14
C ALA A 122 -5.75 -13.76 26.14
N ILE A 123 -4.73 -14.24 25.41
CA ILE A 123 -4.00 -13.48 24.40
C ILE A 123 -4.95 -12.93 23.32
N GLY A 124 -5.97 -13.72 22.95
CA GLY A 124 -7.00 -13.29 21.99
C GLY A 124 -7.87 -12.11 22.43
N SER A 125 -7.81 -11.71 23.74
CA SER A 125 -8.53 -10.52 24.26
C SER A 125 -7.69 -9.24 24.19
N LEU A 126 -6.42 -9.33 23.80
CA LEU A 126 -5.51 -8.20 23.66
C LEU A 126 -5.85 -7.38 22.41
N SER A 127 -5.55 -6.10 22.44
CA SER A 127 -5.53 -5.29 21.21
C SER A 127 -4.44 -5.78 20.25
N GLY A 128 -4.55 -5.49 18.94
CA GLY A 128 -3.56 -5.91 17.96
C GLY A 128 -2.14 -5.49 18.33
N GLY A 129 -1.95 -4.26 18.77
CA GLY A 129 -0.64 -3.77 19.21
C GLY A 129 -0.12 -4.44 20.49
N GLU A 130 -1.00 -4.74 21.47
CA GLU A 130 -0.60 -5.51 22.66
C GLU A 130 -0.25 -6.97 22.32
N ALA A 131 -1.02 -7.61 21.43
CA ALA A 131 -0.75 -8.97 20.99
C ALA A 131 0.61 -9.06 20.27
N LEU A 132 0.96 -8.06 19.46
CA LEU A 132 2.26 -7.98 18.83
C LEU A 132 3.38 -7.75 19.86
N LYS A 133 3.19 -6.87 20.85
CA LYS A 133 4.17 -6.69 21.94
C LYS A 133 4.41 -8.01 22.67
N VAL A 134 3.36 -8.75 22.99
CA VAL A 134 3.47 -10.08 23.65
C VAL A 134 4.25 -11.06 22.80
N GLN A 135 4.00 -11.14 21.49
CA GLN A 135 4.75 -12.00 20.59
C GLN A 135 6.23 -11.59 20.48
N LEU A 136 6.50 -10.27 20.34
CA LEU A 136 7.88 -9.74 20.34
C LEU A 136 8.61 -10.08 21.65
N LEU A 137 7.99 -9.87 22.79
CA LEU A 137 8.56 -10.20 24.10
C LEU A 137 8.93 -11.66 24.19
N HIS A 138 8.05 -12.56 23.78
CA HIS A 138 8.29 -13.99 23.83
C HIS A 138 9.41 -14.44 22.88
N GLU A 139 9.35 -14.05 21.61
CA GLU A 139 10.30 -14.49 20.59
C GLU A 139 11.69 -13.88 20.79
N LEU A 140 11.81 -12.62 21.22
CA LEU A 140 13.11 -11.99 21.46
C LEU A 140 13.82 -12.48 22.76
N CYS A 141 13.11 -13.16 23.63
CA CYS A 141 13.70 -13.81 24.82
C CYS A 141 14.24 -15.20 24.54
N ARG A 142 14.16 -15.68 23.30
CA ARG A 142 14.65 -16.99 22.85
C ARG A 142 15.85 -16.82 21.91
N PRO A 143 16.84 -17.71 21.97
CA PRO A 143 17.98 -17.64 21.05
C PRO A 143 17.53 -18.02 19.64
N HIS A 144 17.76 -17.16 18.67
CA HIS A 144 17.55 -17.41 17.25
C HIS A 144 18.57 -16.66 16.40
N GLU A 145 18.92 -17.22 15.24
CA GLU A 145 19.88 -16.62 14.30
C GLU A 145 19.20 -15.75 13.25
N LEU A 146 17.93 -16.08 12.95
CA LEU A 146 17.14 -15.47 11.90
C LEU A 146 15.76 -15.09 12.45
N LEU A 147 15.34 -13.85 12.21
CA LEU A 147 14.04 -13.34 12.62
C LEU A 147 13.22 -12.96 11.38
N PHE A 148 12.02 -13.52 11.29
CA PHE A 148 11.03 -13.17 10.27
C PHE A 148 9.92 -12.34 10.89
N LEU A 149 9.61 -11.19 10.27
CA LEU A 149 8.54 -10.29 10.71
C LEU A 149 7.58 -10.03 9.54
N ASP A 150 6.32 -10.39 9.72
CA ASP A 150 5.28 -10.18 8.70
C ASP A 150 4.41 -8.98 9.10
N GLU A 151 4.61 -7.82 8.48
CA GLU A 151 3.92 -6.56 8.74
C GLU A 151 3.96 -6.11 10.22
N PRO A 152 5.12 -6.13 10.88
CA PRO A 152 5.21 -5.83 12.33
C PRO A 152 4.92 -4.37 12.66
N SER A 153 4.92 -3.49 11.68
CA SER A 153 4.60 -2.06 11.82
C SER A 153 3.10 -1.77 11.86
N ASN A 154 2.25 -2.74 11.51
CA ASN A 154 0.81 -2.57 11.55
C ASN A 154 0.31 -2.51 13.01
N ASP A 155 -0.69 -1.67 13.23
CA ASP A 155 -1.33 -1.52 14.55
C ASP A 155 -0.41 -1.06 15.70
N LEU A 156 0.82 -0.57 15.42
CA LEU A 156 1.71 0.02 16.41
C LEU A 156 1.51 1.53 16.51
N ASP A 157 1.61 2.05 17.74
CA ASP A 157 1.75 3.48 17.96
C ASP A 157 3.19 3.94 17.65
N LEU A 158 3.37 5.25 17.50
CA LEU A 158 4.65 5.82 17.10
C LEU A 158 5.79 5.46 18.05
N GLU A 159 5.55 5.39 19.36
CA GLU A 159 6.57 5.07 20.37
C GLU A 159 7.03 3.60 20.26
N THR A 160 6.09 2.68 20.08
CA THR A 160 6.42 1.26 19.84
C THR A 160 7.09 1.05 18.48
N LEU A 161 6.68 1.80 17.46
CA LEU A 161 7.32 1.76 16.14
C LEU A 161 8.78 2.22 16.20
N ASP A 162 9.06 3.31 16.93
CA ASP A 162 10.44 3.80 17.14
C ASP A 162 11.30 2.77 17.86
N TRP A 163 10.74 2.15 18.90
CA TRP A 163 11.43 1.07 19.59
C TRP A 163 11.75 -0.11 18.66
N LEU A 164 10.80 -0.53 17.83
CA LEU A 164 10.98 -1.63 16.89
C LEU A 164 12.04 -1.28 15.83
N GLN A 165 12.05 -0.05 15.32
CA GLN A 165 13.09 0.44 14.40
C GLN A 165 14.47 0.36 15.04
N GLN A 166 14.61 0.87 16.25
CA GLN A 166 15.88 0.84 16.97
C GLN A 166 16.33 -0.60 17.27
N MET A 167 15.42 -1.49 17.64
CA MET A 167 15.70 -2.90 17.87
C MET A 167 16.24 -3.57 16.60
N ILE A 168 15.61 -3.37 15.45
CA ILE A 168 16.05 -3.93 14.17
C ILE A 168 17.45 -3.38 13.81
N GLN A 169 17.67 -2.07 13.89
CA GLN A 169 18.95 -1.44 13.56
C GLN A 169 20.09 -1.95 14.43
N THR A 170 19.85 -2.13 15.72
CA THR A 170 20.91 -2.51 16.69
C THR A 170 21.07 -4.00 16.85
N SER A 171 20.13 -4.81 16.39
CA SER A 171 20.19 -6.27 16.49
C SER A 171 21.35 -6.84 15.65
N PRO A 172 22.19 -7.74 16.19
CA PRO A 172 23.17 -8.46 15.40
C PRO A 172 22.58 -9.57 14.52
N GLN A 173 21.31 -9.89 14.71
CA GLN A 173 20.60 -10.98 14.01
C GLN A 173 20.29 -10.60 12.57
N THR A 174 20.18 -11.60 11.71
CA THR A 174 19.63 -11.43 10.36
C THR A 174 18.11 -11.30 10.45
N ILE A 175 17.57 -10.26 9.86
CA ILE A 175 16.14 -9.98 9.94
C ILE A 175 15.56 -9.84 8.54
N LEU A 176 14.54 -10.65 8.23
CA LEU A 176 13.72 -10.50 7.03
C LEU A 176 12.34 -10.01 7.45
N PHE A 177 11.90 -8.91 6.86
CA PHE A 177 10.63 -8.32 7.26
C PHE A 177 9.83 -7.79 6.07
N ILE A 178 8.50 -7.84 6.22
CA ILE A 178 7.55 -7.21 5.33
C ILE A 178 7.07 -5.95 6.01
N SER A 179 7.03 -4.83 5.31
CA SER A 179 6.40 -3.61 5.81
C SER A 179 5.87 -2.74 4.68
N HIS A 180 4.80 -2.00 4.98
CA HIS A 180 4.23 -0.96 4.11
C HIS A 180 4.63 0.45 4.55
N HIS A 181 5.28 0.64 5.69
CA HIS A 181 5.66 1.95 6.22
C HIS A 181 6.98 2.46 5.63
N GLU A 182 6.95 3.52 4.82
CA GLU A 182 8.13 4.12 4.18
C GLU A 182 9.22 4.54 5.18
N ASP A 183 8.83 5.22 6.25
CA ASP A 183 9.76 5.69 7.28
C ASP A 183 10.45 4.51 7.97
N PHE A 184 9.68 3.46 8.29
CA PHE A 184 10.22 2.22 8.86
C PHE A 184 11.23 1.54 7.93
N LEU A 185 10.89 1.40 6.64
CA LEU A 185 11.77 0.82 5.62
C LEU A 185 13.05 1.65 5.45
N THR A 186 12.91 2.98 5.41
CA THR A 186 14.04 3.91 5.24
C THR A 186 15.06 3.80 6.38
N GLN A 187 14.57 3.58 7.60
CA GLN A 187 15.42 3.49 8.78
C GLN A 187 16.03 2.10 8.99
N THR A 188 15.44 1.03 8.45
CA THR A 188 15.78 -0.33 8.86
C THR A 188 16.32 -1.23 7.75
N ALA A 189 16.03 -0.95 6.49
CA ALA A 189 16.36 -1.86 5.40
C ALA A 189 17.74 -1.59 4.79
N ASP A 190 18.57 -2.65 4.67
CA ASP A 190 19.85 -2.65 3.95
C ASP A 190 19.69 -3.21 2.52
N THR A 191 18.75 -4.14 2.35
CA THR A 191 18.46 -4.82 1.09
C THR A 191 16.94 -4.85 0.86
N ILE A 192 16.53 -4.57 -0.38
CA ILE A 192 15.14 -4.55 -0.79
C ILE A 192 14.87 -5.72 -1.75
N ILE A 193 13.85 -6.51 -1.44
CA ILE A 193 13.21 -7.47 -2.35
C ILE A 193 11.86 -6.90 -2.73
N HIS A 194 11.70 -6.46 -3.97
CA HIS A 194 10.43 -5.92 -4.45
C HIS A 194 9.72 -6.95 -5.34
N LEU A 195 8.57 -7.44 -4.86
CA LEU A 195 7.70 -8.37 -5.59
C LEU A 195 6.64 -7.58 -6.35
N ARG A 196 6.71 -7.63 -7.67
CA ARG A 196 5.76 -6.93 -8.56
C ARG A 196 4.98 -7.93 -9.41
N GLN A 197 3.73 -7.60 -9.63
CA GLN A 197 2.91 -8.24 -10.65
C GLN A 197 2.74 -7.26 -11.80
N ILE A 198 3.08 -7.66 -13.01
CA ILE A 198 3.02 -6.82 -14.21
C ILE A 198 2.07 -7.43 -15.25
N LYS A 199 1.67 -6.61 -16.25
CA LYS A 199 0.76 -7.03 -17.35
C LYS A 199 -0.59 -7.55 -16.82
N HIS A 200 -1.23 -6.79 -15.93
CA HIS A 200 -2.48 -7.18 -15.29
C HIS A 200 -2.35 -8.52 -14.53
N ARG A 201 -1.31 -8.63 -13.70
CA ARG A 201 -0.99 -9.79 -12.84
C ARG A 201 -0.74 -11.10 -13.61
N LYS A 202 -0.35 -11.03 -14.87
CA LYS A 202 -0.01 -12.21 -15.67
C LYS A 202 1.44 -12.64 -15.55
N GLU A 203 2.31 -11.73 -15.14
CA GLU A 203 3.74 -11.98 -15.00
C GLU A 203 4.24 -11.43 -13.68
N ALA A 204 5.03 -12.23 -12.96
CA ALA A 204 5.74 -11.79 -11.78
C ALA A 204 7.11 -11.23 -12.17
N GLU A 205 7.49 -10.15 -11.54
CA GLU A 205 8.82 -9.57 -11.62
C GLU A 205 9.38 -9.43 -10.20
N THR A 206 10.58 -9.93 -9.98
CA THR A 206 11.27 -9.83 -8.69
C THR A 206 12.52 -8.97 -8.85
N ILE A 207 12.58 -7.88 -8.12
CA ILE A 207 13.72 -6.96 -8.12
C ILE A 207 14.45 -7.10 -6.79
N VAL A 208 15.77 -7.24 -6.84
CA VAL A 208 16.63 -7.28 -5.65
C VAL A 208 17.66 -6.19 -5.75
N GLU A 209 17.72 -5.34 -4.72
CA GLU A 209 18.69 -4.24 -4.65
C GLU A 209 19.31 -4.18 -3.26
N HIS A 210 20.67 -4.17 -3.20
CA HIS A 210 21.42 -4.08 -1.96
C HIS A 210 21.67 -2.61 -1.59
N ILE A 211 20.58 -1.88 -1.39
CA ILE A 211 20.56 -0.46 -1.04
C ILE A 211 19.42 -0.17 -0.08
N GLY A 212 19.53 0.91 0.70
CA GLY A 212 18.44 1.37 1.56
C GLY A 212 17.20 1.80 0.78
N TYR A 213 16.04 1.79 1.44
CA TYR A 213 14.76 2.07 0.79
C TYR A 213 14.68 3.45 0.14
N GLN A 214 15.26 4.49 0.75
CA GLN A 214 15.23 5.85 0.21
C GLN A 214 15.96 5.95 -1.15
N ASP A 215 17.12 5.32 -1.25
CA ASP A 215 17.90 5.29 -2.49
C ASP A 215 17.17 4.48 -3.56
N TYR A 216 16.59 3.33 -3.17
CA TYR A 216 15.78 2.49 -4.03
C TYR A 216 14.58 3.27 -4.62
N SER A 217 13.81 3.92 -3.77
CA SER A 217 12.63 4.71 -4.17
C SER A 217 13.02 5.85 -5.12
N SER A 218 14.12 6.56 -4.81
CA SER A 218 14.64 7.66 -5.63
C SER A 218 15.10 7.18 -7.01
N GLN A 219 15.84 6.08 -7.08
CA GLN A 219 16.29 5.48 -8.34
C GLN A 219 15.12 5.01 -9.18
N ARG A 220 14.12 4.36 -8.56
CA ARG A 220 12.90 3.90 -9.24
C ARG A 220 12.12 5.06 -9.84
N GLU A 221 11.91 6.14 -9.09
CA GLU A 221 11.22 7.34 -9.60
C GLU A 221 11.97 7.97 -10.78
N GLN A 222 13.29 8.04 -10.70
CA GLN A 222 14.12 8.57 -11.78
C GLN A 222 14.05 7.68 -13.04
N GLN A 223 14.15 6.36 -12.89
CA GLN A 223 14.02 5.41 -14.00
C GLN A 223 12.64 5.51 -14.65
N PHE A 224 11.58 5.59 -13.86
CA PHE A 224 10.22 5.76 -14.36
C PHE A 224 10.03 7.05 -15.15
N LYS A 225 10.55 8.18 -14.64
CA LYS A 225 10.51 9.48 -15.34
C LYS A 225 11.29 9.42 -16.65
N GLN A 226 12.49 8.84 -16.65
CA GLN A 226 13.30 8.71 -17.84
C GLN A 226 12.63 7.84 -18.89
N GLN A 227 12.13 6.66 -18.51
CA GLN A 227 11.43 5.76 -19.41
C GLN A 227 10.15 6.38 -19.98
N SER A 228 9.38 7.10 -19.13
CA SER A 228 8.18 7.80 -19.57
C SER A 228 8.49 8.90 -20.59
N GLN A 229 9.54 9.68 -20.36
CA GLN A 229 9.99 10.73 -21.29
C GLN A 229 10.47 10.13 -22.61
N GLN A 230 11.23 9.04 -22.55
CA GLN A 230 11.71 8.34 -23.74
C GLN A 230 10.53 7.80 -24.55
N ALA A 231 9.60 7.09 -23.92
CA ALA A 231 8.41 6.55 -24.56
C ALA A 231 7.54 7.65 -25.20
N ALA A 232 7.35 8.79 -24.51
CA ALA A 232 6.63 9.93 -25.05
C ALA A 232 7.33 10.55 -26.27
N ASN A 233 8.67 10.64 -26.27
CA ASN A 233 9.47 11.12 -27.39
C ASN A 233 9.40 10.16 -28.58
N ASP A 234 9.51 8.86 -28.33
CA ASP A 234 9.41 7.80 -29.34
C ASP A 234 8.03 7.83 -30.00
N GLN A 235 6.97 7.90 -29.20
CA GLN A 235 5.60 8.00 -29.69
C GLN A 235 5.36 9.28 -30.52
N ARG A 236 5.90 10.42 -30.06
CA ARG A 236 5.82 11.69 -30.81
C ARG A 236 6.54 11.62 -32.16
N THR A 237 7.72 11.01 -32.17
CA THR A 237 8.53 10.81 -33.38
C THR A 237 7.84 9.88 -34.36
N TYR A 238 7.32 8.76 -33.88
CA TYR A 238 6.54 7.81 -34.67
C TYR A 238 5.31 8.50 -35.29
N ARG A 239 4.52 9.21 -34.47
CA ARG A 239 3.34 9.94 -34.96
C ARG A 239 3.68 10.94 -36.06
N LYS A 240 4.73 11.73 -35.90
CA LYS A 240 5.19 12.68 -36.90
C LYS A 240 5.63 11.96 -38.21
N THR A 241 6.32 10.85 -38.09
CA THR A 241 6.77 10.03 -39.23
C THR A 241 5.59 9.44 -39.98
N MET A 242 4.63 8.87 -39.27
CA MET A 242 3.41 8.30 -39.83
C MET A 242 2.52 9.37 -40.49
N GLU A 243 2.40 10.55 -39.93
CA GLU A 243 1.66 11.67 -40.55
C GLU A 243 2.29 12.09 -41.89
N LYS A 244 3.64 12.24 -41.92
CA LYS A 244 4.36 12.51 -43.20
C LYS A 244 4.15 11.40 -44.21
N HIS A 245 4.29 10.16 -43.78
CA HIS A 245 4.10 8.98 -44.63
C HIS A 245 2.67 8.92 -45.18
N ARG A 246 1.66 9.16 -44.34
CA ARG A 246 0.24 9.21 -44.74
C ARG A 246 -0.03 10.26 -45.83
N ARG A 247 0.56 11.46 -45.67
CA ARG A 247 0.42 12.55 -46.67
C ARG A 247 1.01 12.11 -48.02
N VAL A 248 2.23 11.54 -48.00
CA VAL A 248 2.88 11.07 -49.26
C VAL A 248 2.07 9.93 -49.89
N ARG A 249 1.60 9.00 -49.10
CA ARG A 249 0.75 7.87 -49.57
C ARG A 249 -0.53 8.40 -50.22
N GLN A 250 -1.22 9.36 -49.59
CA GLN A 250 -2.43 9.95 -50.15
C GLN A 250 -2.19 10.69 -51.46
N GLN A 251 -1.06 11.42 -51.62
CA GLN A 251 -0.67 12.07 -52.86
C GLN A 251 -0.42 11.04 -53.98
N VAL A 252 0.31 9.95 -53.67
CA VAL A 252 0.57 8.89 -54.67
C VAL A 252 -0.72 8.17 -55.07
N GLU A 253 -1.62 7.92 -54.12
CA GLU A 253 -2.91 7.30 -54.38
C GLU A 253 -3.81 8.16 -55.26
N THR A 254 -3.88 9.47 -54.98
CA THR A 254 -4.63 10.43 -55.81
C THR A 254 -4.04 10.52 -57.20
N SER A 255 -2.70 10.56 -57.34
CA SER A 255 -2.02 10.59 -58.63
C SER A 255 -2.26 9.29 -59.42
N LEU A 256 -2.28 8.15 -58.73
CA LEU A 256 -2.56 6.85 -59.35
C LEU A 256 -3.97 6.77 -59.94
N ARG A 257 -4.97 7.31 -59.23
CA ARG A 257 -6.37 7.34 -59.69
C ARG A 257 -6.57 8.25 -60.91
N ASN A 258 -5.80 9.34 -60.99
CA ASN A 258 -5.96 10.35 -62.05
C ASN A 258 -5.09 10.12 -63.30
N THR A 259 -4.13 9.16 -63.24
CA THR A 259 -3.18 8.91 -64.32
C THR A 259 -3.81 8.02 -65.38
N LYS A 260 -3.80 8.50 -66.66
CA LYS A 260 -4.22 7.76 -67.85
C LYS A 260 -3.03 7.14 -68.62
N ASP A 261 -1.80 7.53 -68.28
CA ASP A 261 -0.56 7.02 -68.88
C ASP A 261 -0.15 5.71 -68.19
N SER A 262 0.03 4.66 -69.01
CA SER A 262 0.38 3.33 -68.52
C SER A 262 1.77 3.25 -67.90
N THR A 263 2.74 4.04 -68.39
CA THR A 263 4.11 4.07 -67.92
C THR A 263 4.18 4.80 -66.54
N ALA A 264 3.52 5.95 -66.42
CA ALA A 264 3.40 6.68 -65.20
C ALA A 264 2.61 5.90 -64.13
N GLY A 265 1.56 5.16 -64.55
CA GLY A 265 0.80 4.27 -63.67
C GLY A 265 1.64 3.14 -63.07
N ARG A 266 2.53 2.49 -63.85
CA ARG A 266 3.46 1.47 -63.34
C ARG A 266 4.46 2.04 -62.33
N LEU A 267 5.01 3.23 -62.55
CA LEU A 267 5.92 3.89 -61.61
C LEU A 267 5.23 4.25 -60.31
N LEU A 268 4.02 4.81 -60.36
CA LEU A 268 3.22 5.14 -59.17
C LEU A 268 2.83 3.88 -58.38
N ALA A 269 2.47 2.79 -59.05
CA ALA A 269 2.20 1.49 -58.41
C ALA A 269 3.44 0.93 -57.70
N LYS A 270 4.64 1.04 -58.34
CA LYS A 270 5.91 0.65 -57.67
C LYS A 270 6.19 1.52 -56.45
N LYS A 271 5.95 2.83 -56.54
CA LYS A 271 6.09 3.75 -55.42
C LYS A 271 5.10 3.44 -54.28
N MET A 272 3.85 3.08 -54.60
CA MET A 272 2.85 2.64 -53.63
C MET A 272 3.28 1.38 -52.89
N LYS A 273 3.79 0.38 -53.63
CA LYS A 273 4.31 -0.86 -53.00
C LYS A 273 5.49 -0.58 -52.07
N SER A 274 6.39 0.33 -52.45
CA SER A 274 7.49 0.77 -51.59
C SER A 274 6.99 1.46 -50.32
N LEU A 275 5.97 2.35 -50.42
CA LEU A 275 5.37 3.00 -49.27
C LEU A 275 4.71 2.01 -48.29
N LEU A 276 3.97 1.02 -48.79
CA LEU A 276 3.38 -0.02 -47.94
C LEU A 276 4.45 -0.87 -47.21
N SER A 277 5.58 -1.12 -47.90
CA SER A 277 6.71 -1.82 -47.28
C SER A 277 7.37 -0.96 -46.18
N GLN A 278 7.50 0.35 -46.41
CA GLN A 278 8.02 1.29 -45.38
C GLN A 278 7.08 1.40 -44.19
N GLU A 279 5.76 1.43 -44.40
CA GLU A 279 4.75 1.45 -43.33
C GLU A 279 4.92 0.24 -42.41
N LYS A 280 5.01 -0.97 -42.95
CA LYS A 280 5.28 -2.19 -42.18
C LYS A 280 6.60 -2.17 -41.42
N ARG A 281 7.63 -1.51 -41.99
CA ARG A 281 8.91 -1.31 -41.30
C ARG A 281 8.75 -0.37 -40.10
N TYR A 282 8.07 0.78 -40.29
CA TYR A 282 7.83 1.73 -39.22
C TYR A 282 6.98 1.13 -38.08
N GLU A 283 5.97 0.30 -38.40
CA GLU A 283 5.19 -0.43 -37.41
C GLU A 283 6.06 -1.39 -36.60
N ARG A 284 6.98 -2.13 -37.25
CA ARG A 284 7.92 -3.02 -36.52
C ARG A 284 8.90 -2.22 -35.66
N GLU A 285 9.44 -1.13 -36.20
CA GLU A 285 10.33 -0.22 -35.45
C GLU A 285 9.59 0.32 -34.21
N PHE A 286 8.32 0.70 -34.35
CA PHE A 286 7.52 1.17 -33.20
C PHE A 286 7.26 0.08 -32.16
N GLN A 287 7.03 -1.16 -32.57
CA GLN A 287 6.90 -2.28 -31.64
C GLN A 287 8.18 -2.58 -30.84
N SER A 288 9.35 -2.19 -31.38
CA SER A 288 10.65 -2.31 -30.70
C SER A 288 11.08 -1.07 -29.93
N MET A 289 10.32 0.03 -30.00
CA MET A 289 10.59 1.25 -29.26
C MET A 289 10.25 1.10 -27.77
N THR A 290 10.74 2.02 -26.96
CA THR A 290 10.48 2.05 -25.53
C THR A 290 8.98 2.12 -25.26
N SER A 291 8.44 1.09 -24.63
CA SER A 291 7.05 1.11 -24.14
C SER A 291 6.92 2.09 -22.98
N GLN A 292 5.74 2.68 -22.81
CA GLN A 292 5.47 3.40 -21.57
C GLN A 292 5.69 2.46 -20.39
N PRO A 293 6.34 2.95 -19.32
CA PRO A 293 6.49 2.13 -18.12
C PRO A 293 5.10 1.80 -17.60
N TYR A 294 4.88 0.53 -17.36
CA TYR A 294 3.64 0.04 -16.77
C TYR A 294 3.91 -0.16 -15.29
N ASP A 295 3.25 0.62 -14.47
CA ASP A 295 3.32 0.47 -13.02
C ASP A 295 1.91 0.21 -12.49
N GLU A 296 1.68 -1.00 -11.98
CA GLU A 296 0.39 -1.38 -11.38
C GLU A 296 0.13 -0.68 -10.05
N GLU A 297 1.19 -0.15 -9.46
CA GLU A 297 1.14 0.53 -8.16
C GLU A 297 0.77 2.01 -8.28
N VAL A 298 0.80 2.59 -9.48
CA VAL A 298 0.47 4.00 -9.70
C VAL A 298 -1.02 4.29 -9.46
N ILE A 299 -1.28 5.26 -8.60
CA ILE A 299 -2.63 5.77 -8.27
C ILE A 299 -2.77 7.16 -8.92
N ASN A 300 -3.25 7.21 -10.14
CA ASN A 300 -3.46 8.48 -10.84
C ASN A 300 -4.87 9.03 -10.57
N LEU A 301 -5.07 9.55 -9.37
CA LEU A 301 -6.32 10.18 -8.93
C LEU A 301 -6.08 11.65 -8.59
N HIS A 302 -7.05 12.48 -8.92
CA HIS A 302 -7.07 13.90 -8.57
C HIS A 302 -8.49 14.30 -8.19
N PHE A 303 -8.64 15.07 -7.12
CA PHE A 303 -9.93 15.66 -6.82
C PHE A 303 -10.28 16.69 -7.91
N PRO A 304 -11.53 16.70 -8.40
CA PRO A 304 -11.97 17.73 -9.34
C PRO A 304 -11.91 19.10 -8.65
N PRO A 305 -11.82 20.20 -9.42
CA PRO A 305 -11.88 21.53 -8.84
C PRO A 305 -13.22 21.73 -8.13
N LEU A 306 -13.16 21.78 -6.81
CA LEU A 306 -14.30 22.03 -5.93
C LEU A 306 -14.21 23.43 -5.36
N PRO A 307 -15.31 24.15 -5.20
CA PRO A 307 -15.31 25.35 -4.37
C PRO A 307 -15.06 24.93 -2.92
N PRO A 308 -13.89 25.25 -2.35
CA PRO A 308 -13.60 24.89 -0.96
C PRO A 308 -14.51 25.68 -0.02
N LEU A 309 -14.70 25.16 1.18
CA LEU A 309 -15.33 25.95 2.25
C LEU A 309 -14.45 27.19 2.54
N SER A 310 -15.09 28.27 3.00
CA SER A 310 -14.31 29.42 3.47
C SER A 310 -13.34 29.00 4.59
N PRO A 311 -12.07 29.45 4.57
CA PRO A 311 -11.11 29.09 5.60
C PRO A 311 -11.57 29.38 7.02
N GLN A 312 -12.40 30.41 7.20
CA GLN A 312 -12.92 30.82 8.51
C GLN A 312 -14.29 30.20 8.84
N LYS A 313 -14.88 29.40 7.93
CA LYS A 313 -16.15 28.72 8.21
C LYS A 313 -15.94 27.68 9.28
N ARG A 314 -16.56 27.85 10.45
CA ARG A 314 -16.56 26.83 11.50
C ARG A 314 -17.38 25.63 11.05
N VAL A 315 -16.72 24.48 10.97
CA VAL A 315 -17.29 23.19 10.56
C VAL A 315 -17.82 22.47 11.78
N LEU A 316 -17.04 22.46 12.87
CA LEU A 316 -17.41 21.83 14.13
C LEU A 316 -16.76 22.61 15.31
N LEU A 317 -17.46 22.62 16.44
CA LEU A 317 -16.94 23.08 17.73
C LEU A 317 -17.22 21.97 18.75
N LEU A 318 -16.17 21.47 19.35
CA LEU A 318 -16.22 20.68 20.58
C LEU A 318 -15.70 21.54 21.73
N ASP A 319 -16.44 21.55 22.81
CA ASP A 319 -16.10 22.37 24.00
C ASP A 319 -16.33 21.53 25.25
N GLN A 320 -15.22 21.00 25.79
CA GLN A 320 -15.20 20.12 26.97
C GLN A 320 -16.10 18.88 26.85
N GLU A 321 -16.14 18.27 25.65
CA GLU A 321 -16.90 17.05 25.38
C GLU A 321 -16.18 15.81 25.93
N GLU A 322 -16.96 14.80 26.33
CA GLU A 322 -16.42 13.49 26.75
C GLU A 322 -16.46 12.50 25.60
N LEU A 323 -15.39 11.70 25.43
CA LEU A 323 -15.38 10.55 24.56
C LEU A 323 -15.56 9.28 25.37
N ALA A 324 -16.66 8.57 25.14
CA ALA A 324 -16.98 7.32 25.84
C ALA A 324 -17.41 6.21 24.90
N ILE A 325 -17.17 4.96 25.31
CA ILE A 325 -17.71 3.75 24.67
C ILE A 325 -18.53 3.02 25.73
N GLY A 326 -19.85 3.00 25.58
CA GLY A 326 -20.75 2.51 26.62
C GLY A 326 -20.54 3.31 27.92
N ASP A 327 -20.25 2.62 29.02
CA ASP A 327 -20.03 3.25 30.33
C ASP A 327 -18.56 3.66 30.58
N ARG A 328 -17.64 3.34 29.64
CA ARG A 328 -16.21 3.64 29.77
C ARG A 328 -15.88 4.98 29.13
N VAL A 329 -15.49 5.96 29.95
CA VAL A 329 -14.92 7.22 29.47
C VAL A 329 -13.47 6.99 29.03
N LEU A 330 -13.16 7.33 27.77
CA LEU A 330 -11.82 7.22 27.19
C LEU A 330 -11.06 8.54 27.33
N VAL A 331 -11.74 9.67 27.08
CA VAL A 331 -11.16 11.03 27.15
C VAL A 331 -12.17 11.94 27.83
N LYS A 332 -11.69 12.75 28.78
CA LYS A 332 -12.57 13.55 29.66
C LYS A 332 -12.85 14.96 29.16
N ASP A 333 -11.92 15.54 28.44
CA ASP A 333 -12.01 16.95 28.00
C ASP A 333 -11.53 17.08 26.55
N LEU A 334 -12.47 17.07 25.63
CA LEU A 334 -12.21 17.26 24.22
C LEU A 334 -12.63 18.66 23.80
N SER A 335 -11.65 19.51 23.57
CA SER A 335 -11.86 20.85 23.05
C SER A 335 -11.18 20.99 21.70
N LEU A 336 -11.96 21.20 20.62
CA LEU A 336 -11.46 21.31 19.26
C LEU A 336 -12.37 22.20 18.40
N THR A 337 -11.78 23.14 17.70
CA THR A 337 -12.47 23.90 16.65
C THR A 337 -11.97 23.48 15.29
N LEU A 338 -12.85 22.99 14.41
CA LEU A 338 -12.55 22.66 13.03
C LEU A 338 -13.03 23.77 12.09
N LEU A 339 -12.13 24.25 11.25
CA LEU A 339 -12.42 25.26 10.22
C LEU A 339 -12.44 24.59 8.83
N GLY A 340 -13.02 25.30 7.87
CA GLY A 340 -13.36 24.76 6.54
C GLY A 340 -12.18 24.23 5.70
N GLN A 341 -10.96 24.66 5.96
CA GLN A 341 -9.76 24.25 5.23
C GLN A 341 -8.65 23.75 6.18
N ASP A 342 -9.00 23.41 7.41
CA ASP A 342 -8.05 22.83 8.33
C ASP A 342 -7.63 21.43 7.87
N LYS A 343 -6.33 21.15 7.94
CA LYS A 343 -5.74 19.83 7.73
C LYS A 343 -5.08 19.40 9.03
N ILE A 344 -5.76 18.52 9.77
CA ILE A 344 -5.40 18.14 11.13
C ILE A 344 -5.04 16.66 11.19
N GLY A 345 -3.86 16.37 11.73
CA GLY A 345 -3.42 15.03 12.10
C GLY A 345 -3.69 14.73 13.57
N ILE A 346 -4.13 13.53 13.89
CA ILE A 346 -4.34 13.04 15.24
C ILE A 346 -3.47 11.82 15.47
N ILE A 347 -2.63 11.89 16.49
CA ILE A 347 -1.78 10.80 16.95
C ILE A 347 -2.12 10.45 18.41
N GLY A 348 -1.58 9.36 18.91
CA GLY A 348 -1.73 8.94 20.31
C GLY A 348 -1.50 7.44 20.46
N SER A 349 -1.40 6.98 21.71
CA SER A 349 -1.20 5.57 22.02
C SER A 349 -2.36 4.69 21.51
N ASN A 350 -2.09 3.42 21.35
CA ASN A 350 -3.13 2.48 20.96
C ASN A 350 -4.18 2.33 22.06
N GLY A 351 -5.44 2.22 21.67
CA GLY A 351 -6.55 2.09 22.60
C GLY A 351 -7.02 3.41 23.25
N VAL A 352 -6.36 4.56 23.03
CA VAL A 352 -6.77 5.86 23.60
C VAL A 352 -8.09 6.39 23.02
N GLY A 353 -8.57 5.80 21.93
CA GLY A 353 -9.86 6.17 21.32
C GLY A 353 -9.76 7.02 20.05
N LYS A 354 -8.65 7.00 19.29
CA LYS A 354 -8.46 7.78 18.05
C LYS A 354 -9.57 7.56 17.02
N SER A 355 -9.82 6.31 16.65
CA SER A 355 -10.88 5.95 15.69
C SER A 355 -12.29 6.26 16.24
N THR A 356 -12.49 6.10 17.54
CA THR A 356 -13.75 6.45 18.21
C THR A 356 -13.98 7.96 18.14
N PHE A 357 -12.94 8.75 18.37
CA PHE A 357 -12.99 10.19 18.23
C PHE A 357 -13.32 10.63 16.80
N LEU A 358 -12.72 10.00 15.82
CA LEU A 358 -13.01 10.27 14.40
C LEU A 358 -14.47 9.91 14.04
N LYS A 359 -14.98 8.78 14.57
CA LYS A 359 -16.40 8.36 14.41
C LYS A 359 -17.34 9.36 15.10
N MET A 360 -17.00 9.87 16.27
CA MET A 360 -17.77 10.92 16.96
C MET A 360 -17.85 12.21 16.13
N ILE A 361 -16.72 12.66 15.58
CA ILE A 361 -16.71 13.82 14.67
C ILE A 361 -17.60 13.54 13.44
N TRP A 362 -17.51 12.34 12.87
CA TRP A 362 -18.34 11.91 11.74
C TRP A 362 -19.83 12.02 12.05
N ASP A 363 -20.28 11.47 13.17
CA ASP A 363 -21.68 11.46 13.57
C ASP A 363 -22.22 12.88 13.82
N LEU A 364 -21.39 13.76 14.35
CA LEU A 364 -21.74 15.17 14.52
C LEU A 364 -21.85 15.91 13.19
N LEU A 365 -20.94 15.66 12.26
CA LEU A 365 -20.94 16.29 10.93
C LEU A 365 -22.09 15.80 10.05
N GLN A 366 -22.53 14.55 10.18
CA GLN A 366 -23.69 14.02 9.46
C GLN A 366 -25.01 14.75 9.80
N LYS A 367 -25.09 15.37 10.98
CA LYS A 367 -26.24 16.19 11.37
C LYS A 367 -26.29 17.53 10.65
N ASN A 368 -25.19 17.93 9.99
CA ASN A 368 -25.07 19.19 9.27
C ASN A 368 -25.15 18.99 7.76
N GLU A 369 -26.36 18.99 7.22
CA GLU A 369 -26.62 18.79 5.78
C GLU A 369 -26.00 19.87 4.86
N SER A 370 -25.50 20.99 5.43
CA SER A 370 -24.90 22.08 4.65
C SER A 370 -23.45 21.79 4.22
N ILE A 371 -22.82 20.73 4.72
CA ILE A 371 -21.45 20.36 4.44
C ILE A 371 -21.39 18.91 3.97
N ARG A 372 -20.94 18.69 2.75
CA ARG A 372 -20.71 17.34 2.24
C ARG A 372 -19.43 16.78 2.88
N THR A 373 -19.59 15.78 3.70
CA THR A 373 -18.50 15.10 4.40
C THR A 373 -18.34 13.66 3.91
N ALA A 374 -17.14 13.12 3.98
CA ALA A 374 -16.88 11.70 3.76
C ALA A 374 -15.93 11.17 4.85
N TYR A 375 -16.11 9.89 5.17
CA TYR A 375 -15.31 9.17 6.15
C TYR A 375 -14.72 7.92 5.54
N MET A 376 -13.41 7.80 5.57
CA MET A 376 -12.65 6.62 5.17
C MET A 376 -12.24 5.86 6.45
N PRO A 377 -12.83 4.69 6.73
CA PRO A 377 -12.51 3.90 7.91
C PRO A 377 -11.20 3.14 7.72
N GLN A 378 -10.59 2.71 8.81
CA GLN A 378 -9.42 1.84 8.81
C GLN A 378 -9.74 0.47 8.19
N ASP A 379 -10.90 -0.10 8.52
CA ASP A 379 -11.45 -1.29 7.87
C ASP A 379 -12.51 -0.88 6.84
N TYR A 380 -12.18 -1.03 5.57
CA TYR A 380 -13.08 -0.65 4.48
C TYR A 380 -14.37 -1.46 4.46
N THR A 381 -14.36 -2.67 5.04
CA THR A 381 -15.55 -3.55 5.10
C THR A 381 -16.70 -2.94 5.91
N GLU A 382 -16.40 -2.00 6.82
CA GLU A 382 -17.43 -1.26 7.57
C GLU A 382 -18.36 -0.43 6.65
N ARG A 383 -17.87 -0.05 5.45
CA ARG A 383 -18.56 0.88 4.57
C ARG A 383 -18.75 0.39 3.14
N LEU A 384 -17.95 -0.57 2.70
CA LEU A 384 -18.09 -1.14 1.37
C LEU A 384 -19.19 -2.20 1.34
N PRO A 385 -20.12 -2.12 0.37
CA PRO A 385 -21.15 -3.15 0.19
C PRO A 385 -20.54 -4.40 -0.45
N LEU A 386 -20.04 -5.31 0.36
CA LEU A 386 -19.22 -6.46 -0.04
C LEU A 386 -19.86 -7.36 -1.10
N THR A 387 -21.19 -7.39 -1.20
CA THR A 387 -21.93 -8.20 -2.19
C THR A 387 -22.12 -7.51 -3.54
N GLN A 388 -21.88 -6.20 -3.62
CA GLN A 388 -21.95 -5.44 -4.87
C GLN A 388 -20.65 -5.54 -5.65
N THR A 389 -20.72 -5.28 -6.95
CA THR A 389 -19.52 -5.10 -7.76
C THR A 389 -18.98 -3.66 -7.68
N PRO A 390 -17.68 -3.42 -7.94
CA PRO A 390 -17.12 -2.06 -8.00
C PRO A 390 -17.91 -1.10 -8.88
N VAL A 391 -18.35 -1.56 -10.06
CA VAL A 391 -19.17 -0.74 -10.97
C VAL A 391 -20.54 -0.41 -10.34
N GLN A 392 -21.19 -1.38 -9.71
CA GLN A 392 -22.47 -1.15 -9.04
C GLN A 392 -22.34 -0.18 -7.87
N PHE A 393 -21.28 -0.31 -7.09
CA PHE A 393 -21.01 0.56 -5.93
C PHE A 393 -20.80 2.02 -6.32
N LEU A 394 -20.05 2.27 -7.40
CA LEU A 394 -19.77 3.62 -7.87
C LEU A 394 -20.91 4.24 -8.70
N GLN A 395 -21.85 3.42 -9.14
CA GLN A 395 -22.95 3.83 -9.99
C GLN A 395 -24.11 4.39 -9.15
N HIS A 396 -24.39 5.69 -9.28
CA HIS A 396 -25.56 6.33 -8.65
C HIS A 396 -26.74 6.51 -9.62
N SER A 397 -26.56 6.24 -10.91
CA SER A 397 -27.61 6.36 -11.94
C SER A 397 -27.37 5.34 -13.06
N GLY A 398 -28.43 4.74 -13.61
CA GLY A 398 -28.36 3.75 -14.72
C GLY A 398 -27.89 4.29 -16.08
N ASP A 399 -27.20 5.43 -16.12
CA ASP A 399 -26.74 6.12 -17.31
C ASP A 399 -25.50 5.41 -17.89
N ARG A 400 -25.58 4.96 -19.16
CA ARG A 400 -24.48 4.24 -19.83
C ARG A 400 -23.21 5.06 -19.99
N GLU A 401 -23.29 6.38 -20.19
CA GLU A 401 -22.12 7.23 -20.31
C GLU A 401 -21.34 7.30 -19.00
N LYS A 402 -22.07 7.39 -17.88
CA LYS A 402 -21.47 7.38 -16.55
C LYS A 402 -20.85 6.04 -16.21
N ILE A 403 -21.47 4.92 -16.61
CA ILE A 403 -20.89 3.57 -16.44
C ILE A 403 -19.56 3.45 -17.18
N ASN A 404 -19.50 3.89 -18.44
CA ASN A 404 -18.26 3.88 -19.22
C ASN A 404 -17.17 4.73 -18.56
N THR A 405 -17.53 5.90 -18.02
CA THR A 405 -16.58 6.77 -17.30
C THR A 405 -16.06 6.09 -16.03
N ILE A 406 -16.93 5.45 -15.25
CA ILE A 406 -16.55 4.68 -14.05
C ILE A 406 -15.59 3.53 -14.43
N GLN A 407 -15.90 2.78 -15.49
CA GLN A 407 -15.03 1.70 -15.96
C GLN A 407 -13.66 2.22 -16.41
N LEU A 408 -13.60 3.40 -17.06
CA LEU A 408 -12.34 4.03 -17.43
C LEU A 408 -11.51 4.44 -16.18
N HIS A 409 -12.14 4.99 -15.16
CA HIS A 409 -11.47 5.30 -13.89
C HIS A 409 -10.97 4.04 -13.19
N LEU A 410 -11.78 2.98 -13.10
CA LEU A 410 -11.36 1.70 -12.54
C LEU A 410 -10.18 1.10 -13.34
N ALA A 411 -10.24 1.16 -14.67
CA ALA A 411 -9.14 0.70 -15.54
C ALA A 411 -7.86 1.53 -15.31
N SER A 412 -7.96 2.84 -15.07
CA SER A 412 -6.80 3.69 -14.74
C SER A 412 -6.17 3.37 -13.37
N LEU A 413 -6.91 2.70 -12.49
CA LEU A 413 -6.45 2.16 -11.22
C LEU A 413 -6.02 0.69 -11.31
N ASN A 414 -5.88 0.18 -12.54
CA ASN A 414 -5.45 -1.19 -12.86
C ASN A 414 -6.43 -2.30 -12.42
N PHE A 415 -7.73 -1.97 -12.30
CA PHE A 415 -8.74 -3.03 -12.15
C PHE A 415 -8.92 -3.77 -13.48
N THR A 416 -8.86 -5.09 -13.44
CA THR A 416 -9.22 -5.94 -14.57
C THR A 416 -10.73 -5.94 -14.80
N TYR A 417 -11.16 -6.33 -16.00
CA TYR A 417 -12.59 -6.45 -16.31
C TYR A 417 -13.32 -7.40 -15.36
N SER A 418 -12.67 -8.50 -14.95
CA SER A 418 -13.20 -9.45 -13.98
C SER A 418 -13.42 -8.78 -12.62
N GLU A 419 -12.40 -8.11 -12.09
CA GLU A 419 -12.47 -7.41 -10.78
C GLU A 419 -13.51 -6.30 -10.73
N MET A 420 -13.78 -5.63 -11.87
CA MET A 420 -14.85 -4.62 -11.97
C MET A 420 -16.26 -5.20 -11.82
N HIS A 421 -16.44 -6.50 -12.14
CA HIS A 421 -17.75 -7.16 -12.23
C HIS A 421 -17.94 -8.32 -11.23
N HIS A 422 -16.95 -8.59 -10.38
CA HIS A 422 -17.05 -9.52 -9.26
C HIS A 422 -17.34 -8.79 -7.95
N PRO A 423 -17.84 -9.49 -6.92
CA PRO A 423 -18.13 -8.88 -5.63
C PRO A 423 -16.91 -8.21 -4.99
N ILE A 424 -17.12 -7.08 -4.33
CA ILE A 424 -16.07 -6.34 -3.61
C ILE A 424 -15.39 -7.20 -2.55
N SER A 425 -16.08 -8.19 -2.00
CA SER A 425 -15.50 -9.16 -1.04
C SER A 425 -14.34 -9.98 -1.60
N GLU A 426 -14.22 -10.10 -2.93
CA GLU A 426 -13.14 -10.83 -3.60
C GLU A 426 -11.90 -9.96 -3.89
N LEU A 427 -12.00 -8.65 -3.65
CA LEU A 427 -10.90 -7.71 -3.84
C LEU A 427 -9.92 -7.76 -2.66
N SER A 428 -8.62 -7.58 -2.93
CA SER A 428 -7.62 -7.37 -1.89
C SER A 428 -7.85 -6.05 -1.14
N GLY A 429 -7.30 -5.90 0.08
CA GLY A 429 -7.43 -4.69 0.88
C GLY A 429 -6.90 -3.45 0.14
N GLY A 430 -5.79 -3.58 -0.58
CA GLY A 430 -5.26 -2.49 -1.43
C GLY A 430 -6.19 -2.12 -2.58
N GLN A 431 -6.88 -3.09 -3.19
CA GLN A 431 -7.90 -2.82 -4.22
C GLN A 431 -9.15 -2.18 -3.61
N GLN A 432 -9.61 -2.65 -2.45
CA GLN A 432 -10.70 -2.01 -1.72
C GLN A 432 -10.35 -0.56 -1.37
N GLY A 433 -9.11 -0.30 -0.95
CA GLY A 433 -8.59 1.04 -0.71
C GLY A 433 -8.62 1.93 -1.97
N LYS A 434 -8.11 1.43 -3.10
CA LYS A 434 -8.18 2.13 -4.40
C LYS A 434 -9.63 2.44 -4.82
N LEU A 435 -10.55 1.48 -4.62
CA LEU A 435 -11.97 1.67 -4.88
C LEU A 435 -12.57 2.77 -3.99
N PHE A 436 -12.20 2.77 -2.71
CA PHE A 436 -12.67 3.77 -1.75
C PHE A 436 -12.13 5.17 -2.09
N LEU A 437 -10.84 5.28 -2.44
CA LEU A 437 -10.26 6.54 -2.91
C LEU A 437 -10.97 7.07 -4.15
N LEU A 438 -11.31 6.20 -5.10
CA LEU A 438 -12.07 6.58 -6.29
C LEU A 438 -13.46 7.10 -5.92
N GLN A 439 -14.15 6.46 -4.97
CA GLN A 439 -15.44 6.95 -4.47
C GLN A 439 -15.29 8.35 -3.85
N LEU A 440 -14.26 8.59 -3.02
CA LEU A 440 -14.02 9.92 -2.44
C LEU A 440 -13.82 10.98 -3.53
N VAL A 441 -13.04 10.67 -4.56
CA VAL A 441 -12.82 11.58 -5.69
C VAL A 441 -14.12 11.87 -6.44
N LEU A 442 -14.93 10.86 -6.74
CA LEU A 442 -16.18 11.00 -7.49
C LEU A 442 -17.28 11.73 -6.70
N THR A 443 -17.38 11.50 -5.40
CA THR A 443 -18.37 12.15 -4.53
C THR A 443 -17.99 13.58 -4.17
N SER A 444 -16.72 13.90 -4.29
CA SER A 444 -16.21 15.26 -4.12
C SER A 444 -16.69 15.92 -2.82
N PRO A 445 -16.37 15.37 -1.65
CA PRO A 445 -16.75 15.94 -0.36
C PRO A 445 -16.06 17.30 -0.14
N GLN A 446 -16.57 18.10 0.78
CA GLN A 446 -15.97 19.39 1.19
C GLN A 446 -15.11 19.24 2.45
N PHE A 447 -15.32 18.17 3.21
CA PHE A 447 -14.56 17.85 4.41
C PHE A 447 -14.35 16.33 4.52
N LEU A 448 -13.13 15.91 4.83
CA LEU A 448 -12.72 14.52 4.89
C LEU A 448 -12.36 14.10 6.32
N LEU A 449 -12.74 12.89 6.68
CA LEU A 449 -12.26 12.19 7.86
C LEU A 449 -11.57 10.90 7.40
N LEU A 450 -10.30 10.71 7.79
CA LEU A 450 -9.47 9.63 7.29
C LEU A 450 -8.86 8.86 8.46
N ASP A 451 -9.13 7.56 8.52
CA ASP A 451 -8.56 6.65 9.53
C ASP A 451 -7.54 5.73 8.87
N GLU A 452 -6.25 5.95 9.12
CA GLU A 452 -5.09 5.25 8.56
C GLU A 452 -5.13 5.14 7.01
N PRO A 453 -5.17 6.25 6.26
CA PRO A 453 -5.42 6.25 4.82
C PRO A 453 -4.32 5.62 3.97
N THR A 454 -3.12 5.39 4.51
CA THR A 454 -1.96 4.80 3.79
C THR A 454 -1.75 3.32 4.10
N ARG A 455 -2.46 2.75 5.09
CA ARG A 455 -2.19 1.43 5.68
C ARG A 455 -2.14 0.26 4.69
N ASN A 456 -3.08 0.17 3.76
CA ASN A 456 -3.23 -0.98 2.87
C ASN A 456 -2.56 -0.79 1.50
N PHE A 457 -1.71 0.22 1.39
CA PHE A 457 -1.05 0.55 0.13
C PHE A 457 0.45 0.22 0.20
N SER A 458 0.99 -0.24 -0.93
CA SER A 458 2.42 -0.48 -1.03
C SER A 458 3.22 0.80 -0.74
N PRO A 459 4.43 0.71 -0.20
CA PRO A 459 5.27 1.88 0.05
C PRO A 459 5.49 2.73 -1.20
N THR A 460 5.50 2.07 -2.36
CA THR A 460 5.69 2.72 -3.67
C THR A 460 4.47 3.49 -4.17
N SER A 461 3.26 3.20 -3.64
CA SER A 461 2.02 3.93 -3.95
C SER A 461 1.74 5.08 -2.98
N GLN A 462 2.34 5.07 -1.80
CA GLN A 462 2.07 6.08 -0.75
C GLN A 462 2.38 7.52 -1.16
N PRO A 463 3.45 7.85 -1.92
CA PRO A 463 3.70 9.21 -2.37
C PRO A 463 2.55 9.82 -3.16
N GLU A 464 1.84 9.02 -3.95
CA GLU A 464 0.70 9.49 -4.75
C GLU A 464 -0.54 9.73 -3.89
N ILE A 465 -0.76 8.89 -2.87
CA ILE A 465 -1.83 9.09 -1.88
C ILE A 465 -1.58 10.36 -1.08
N ARG A 466 -0.33 10.59 -0.64
CA ARG A 466 0.04 11.84 0.05
C ARG A 466 -0.21 13.04 -0.82
N ARG A 467 0.20 13.00 -2.09
CA ARG A 467 -0.07 14.07 -3.06
C ARG A 467 -1.58 14.30 -3.25
N LEU A 468 -2.37 13.22 -3.40
CA LEU A 468 -3.83 13.31 -3.53
C LEU A 468 -4.45 14.11 -2.38
N PHE A 469 -4.07 13.83 -1.13
CA PHE A 469 -4.61 14.51 0.04
C PHE A 469 -3.94 15.87 0.33
N ALA A 470 -2.66 16.03 -0.03
CA ALA A 470 -1.98 17.34 0.05
C ALA A 470 -2.62 18.36 -0.90
N ASP A 471 -2.97 17.94 -2.12
CA ASP A 471 -3.61 18.78 -3.15
C ASP A 471 -5.13 18.93 -2.93
N TYR A 472 -5.72 18.18 -1.99
CA TYR A 472 -7.15 18.29 -1.69
C TYR A 472 -7.50 19.69 -1.17
N PRO A 473 -8.47 20.40 -1.83
CA PRO A 473 -8.76 21.82 -1.53
C PRO A 473 -9.61 22.03 -0.28
N GLY A 474 -10.26 20.98 0.23
CA GLY A 474 -11.13 21.04 1.42
C GLY A 474 -10.38 20.86 2.73
N GLY A 475 -11.13 20.82 3.83
CA GLY A 475 -10.60 20.47 5.15
C GLY A 475 -10.55 18.96 5.35
N LEU A 476 -9.62 18.51 6.19
CA LEU A 476 -9.53 17.11 6.59
C LEU A 476 -9.06 16.93 8.05
N VAL A 477 -9.54 15.88 8.68
CA VAL A 477 -8.99 15.34 9.93
C VAL A 477 -8.58 13.91 9.66
N THR A 478 -7.37 13.55 10.06
CA THR A 478 -6.84 12.21 9.86
C THR A 478 -6.24 11.65 11.14
N VAL A 479 -6.45 10.38 11.37
CA VAL A 479 -5.67 9.56 12.30
C VAL A 479 -4.63 8.84 11.48
N SER A 480 -3.36 8.93 11.82
CA SER A 480 -2.30 8.18 11.15
C SER A 480 -1.07 7.99 12.04
N HIS A 481 -0.39 6.87 11.82
CA HIS A 481 0.95 6.56 12.36
C HIS A 481 2.06 6.79 11.32
N ASP A 482 1.70 7.18 10.09
CA ASP A 482 2.64 7.54 9.02
C ASP A 482 3.11 8.99 9.20
N ARG A 483 4.35 9.15 9.70
CA ARG A 483 4.97 10.46 9.92
C ARG A 483 5.12 11.26 8.65
N THR A 484 5.45 10.60 7.54
CA THR A 484 5.64 11.27 6.24
C THR A 484 4.30 11.81 5.75
N PHE A 485 3.23 11.01 5.86
CA PHE A 485 1.86 11.46 5.54
C PHE A 485 1.46 12.66 6.40
N LEU A 486 1.65 12.59 7.71
CA LEU A 486 1.30 13.68 8.62
C LEU A 486 2.06 14.97 8.31
N LYS A 487 3.37 14.90 8.01
CA LYS A 487 4.20 16.05 7.66
C LYS A 487 3.82 16.69 6.32
N GLU A 488 3.50 15.88 5.30
CA GLU A 488 3.21 16.39 3.96
C GLU A 488 1.76 16.89 3.81
N VAL A 489 0.81 16.32 4.53
CA VAL A 489 -0.62 16.59 4.38
C VAL A 489 -1.17 17.52 5.46
N CYS A 490 -0.74 17.35 6.72
CA CYS A 490 -1.34 18.05 7.86
C CYS A 490 -0.60 19.35 8.18
N LYS A 491 -1.36 20.38 8.58
CA LYS A 491 -0.84 21.68 9.03
C LYS A 491 -0.72 21.78 10.55
N LYS A 492 -1.54 21.00 11.26
CA LYS A 492 -1.57 20.91 12.72
C LYS A 492 -1.64 19.46 13.11
N ILE A 493 -1.00 19.12 14.20
CA ILE A 493 -0.99 17.77 14.73
C ILE A 493 -1.36 17.83 16.19
N TYR A 494 -2.31 16.99 16.60
CA TYR A 494 -2.75 16.85 17.96
C TYR A 494 -2.46 15.46 18.48
N ARG A 495 -1.99 15.37 19.72
CA ARG A 495 -1.88 14.11 20.47
C ARG A 495 -3.15 13.95 21.30
N LEU A 496 -3.88 12.87 21.06
CA LEU A 496 -5.01 12.45 21.87
C LEU A 496 -4.50 11.72 23.11
N THR A 497 -4.91 12.19 24.27
CA THR A 497 -4.59 11.62 25.59
C THR A 497 -5.88 11.41 26.38
N GLU A 498 -5.85 10.69 27.49
CA GLU A 498 -7.00 10.52 28.38
C GLU A 498 -7.55 11.86 28.94
N ASN A 499 -6.72 12.91 28.94
CA ASN A 499 -7.07 14.23 29.43
C ASN A 499 -7.51 15.22 28.34
N GLY A 500 -7.50 14.81 27.07
CA GLY A 500 -7.90 15.66 25.95
C GLY A 500 -6.88 15.71 24.82
N LEU A 501 -7.01 16.74 23.97
CA LEU A 501 -6.16 16.98 22.82
C LEU A 501 -5.04 17.98 23.16
N VAL A 502 -3.80 17.62 22.83
CA VAL A 502 -2.63 18.48 22.99
C VAL A 502 -2.01 18.73 21.62
N GLU A 503 -1.92 19.99 21.21
CA GLU A 503 -1.22 20.36 19.97
C GLU A 503 0.28 20.15 20.12
N ILE A 504 0.92 19.54 19.12
CA ILE A 504 2.36 19.29 19.09
C ILE A 504 3.02 20.05 17.94
N GLU A 505 4.19 20.63 18.21
CA GLU A 505 4.91 21.45 17.22
C GLU A 505 5.75 20.60 16.24
N SER A 506 6.13 19.38 16.63
CA SER A 506 6.97 18.48 15.79
C SER A 506 6.65 17.01 16.07
N LEU A 507 6.80 16.16 15.02
CA LEU A 507 6.69 14.69 15.06
C LEU A 507 8.04 14.06 15.27
#